data_a8a4029ec5116483e3860849f5518c86
#
_entry.id   a8a4029ec5116483e3860849f5518c86
#
_cell.length_a   1.000
_cell.length_b   1.000
_cell.length_c   1.000
_cell.angle_alpha   90.00
_cell.angle_beta   90.00
_cell.angle_gamma   90.00
#
_symmetry.space_group_name_H-M   'P 1'
#
loop_
_entity.id
_entity.type
_entity.pdbx_description
1 polymer ?
#
loop_
_entity_poly.entity_id
_entity_poly.type
_entity_poly.pdbx_seq_one_letter_code
_entity_poly.pdbx_strand_id
1 'polypeptide(L)'
;QVEVITILGILACVALLLSAGCAEQTEVADAVPPPSAFEKRMASEYEGTVVPAARLNRAERRGRAGAVKVFTPGSGRGSGCYVTYKGAHLVVTAAHVFDDSSTNWVWIVRGNKKVKAHPVYFDKGEDIGLLATKPMDMVTPTKLNVRTPYPPVGEELTYSGYPGRHDLLTIRGEVVGYQKIWDEREKIVIHTYGWPGASGSCFFDKRGRMAGVLVAIPIGKGYVPQLLESMIFATPIKVLDLDKLDKNLCTLQPD
;
A
#
# COMPACT_ATOMS: atom_id res chain seq x y z
N GLN A 1 -5.50 15.60 21.54
CA GLN A 1 -5.76 15.50 20.10
C GLN A 1 -4.51 14.97 19.43
N VAL A 2 -4.60 13.84 18.77
CA VAL A 2 -3.53 13.26 17.96
C VAL A 2 -3.71 13.82 16.56
N GLU A 3 -2.72 14.57 16.05
CA GLU A 3 -2.70 14.91 14.62
C GLU A 3 -2.13 13.76 13.83
N VAL A 4 -2.84 13.38 12.81
CA VAL A 4 -2.39 12.38 11.84
C VAL A 4 -1.93 13.15 10.61
N ILE A 5 -0.63 13.13 10.34
CA ILE A 5 -0.10 13.75 9.13
C ILE A 5 0.07 12.65 8.09
N THR A 6 -0.53 12.87 6.94
CA THR A 6 -0.26 12.04 5.77
C THR A 6 1.21 12.18 5.39
N ILE A 7 1.90 11.12 5.07
CA ILE A 7 3.36 11.04 4.78
C ILE A 7 3.83 12.03 3.71
N LEU A 8 2.92 12.62 2.94
CA LEU A 8 3.21 13.66 1.95
C LEU A 8 3.84 14.94 2.52
N GLY A 9 3.55 15.31 3.79
CA GLY A 9 4.03 16.57 4.37
C GLY A 9 5.53 16.61 4.70
N ILE A 10 6.17 15.49 4.86
CA ILE A 10 7.58 15.44 5.31
C ILE A 10 8.56 15.58 4.15
N LEU A 11 8.16 15.27 2.91
CA LEU A 11 9.01 15.41 1.72
C LEU A 11 9.04 16.83 1.13
N ALA A 12 8.06 17.68 1.45
CA ALA A 12 7.98 19.04 0.90
C ALA A 12 8.95 20.04 1.52
N CYS A 13 9.45 19.81 2.73
CA CYS A 13 10.32 20.76 3.42
C CYS A 13 11.81 20.68 3.05
N VAL A 14 12.25 19.67 2.29
CA VAL A 14 13.67 19.54 1.88
C VAL A 14 13.92 20.02 0.44
N ALA A 15 12.88 20.30 -0.34
CA ALA A 15 13.00 20.66 -1.77
C ALA A 15 13.14 22.16 -2.06
N LEU A 16 13.22 23.05 -1.06
CA LEU A 16 13.13 24.52 -1.27
C LEU A 16 14.47 25.27 -1.29
N LEU A 17 15.58 24.60 -1.45
CA LEU A 17 16.88 25.25 -1.61
C LEU A 17 17.66 24.67 -2.80
N LEU A 18 17.21 24.86 -4.03
CA LEU A 18 18.05 24.83 -5.24
C LEU A 18 17.19 25.08 -6.49
N SER A 19 16.90 26.34 -6.80
CA SER A 19 16.37 26.71 -8.09
C SER A 19 17.16 27.86 -8.70
N ALA A 20 18.06 27.55 -9.60
CA ALA A 20 18.44 28.44 -10.69
C ALA A 20 19.18 27.62 -11.76
N GLY A 21 18.57 27.43 -12.92
CA GLY A 21 19.22 26.85 -14.10
C GLY A 21 18.19 26.31 -15.07
N CYS A 22 17.80 27.14 -16.06
CA CYS A 22 17.10 26.66 -17.26
C CYS A 22 17.98 25.68 -18.01
N ALA A 23 17.50 24.45 -18.25
CA ALA A 23 18.02 23.56 -19.27
C ALA A 23 16.88 22.77 -19.90
N GLU A 24 16.91 22.65 -21.19
CA GLU A 24 15.98 22.00 -22.13
C GLU A 24 15.45 20.65 -21.61
N GLN A 25 14.13 20.48 -21.67
CA GLN A 25 13.47 19.20 -21.44
C GLN A 25 13.70 18.27 -22.63
N THR A 26 14.72 17.45 -22.55
CA THR A 26 14.77 16.20 -23.32
C THR A 26 13.87 15.17 -22.64
N GLU A 27 12.94 14.59 -23.39
CA GLU A 27 12.14 13.43 -22.98
C GLU A 27 13.05 12.35 -22.38
N VAL A 28 13.00 12.22 -21.06
CA VAL A 28 13.69 11.14 -20.37
C VAL A 28 12.77 9.93 -20.34
N ALA A 29 13.19 8.96 -21.14
CA ALA A 29 12.58 7.64 -21.24
C ALA A 29 12.20 7.04 -19.87
N ASP A 30 11.11 6.31 -19.86
CA ASP A 30 10.41 5.51 -18.85
C ASP A 30 11.26 4.51 -18.01
N ALA A 31 12.42 4.86 -17.54
CA ALA A 31 13.29 3.97 -16.77
C ALA A 31 13.08 4.15 -15.27
N VAL A 32 12.61 3.10 -14.59
CA VAL A 32 12.88 2.94 -13.15
C VAL A 32 14.39 3.10 -12.97
N PRO A 33 14.86 4.04 -12.13
CA PRO A 33 16.29 4.21 -11.93
C PRO A 33 16.91 2.85 -11.57
N PRO A 34 18.08 2.53 -12.09
CA PRO A 34 18.73 1.27 -11.79
C PRO A 34 18.92 1.16 -10.27
N PRO A 35 18.74 -0.02 -9.69
CA PRO A 35 18.89 -0.21 -8.25
C PRO A 35 20.27 0.29 -7.81
N SER A 36 20.29 1.07 -6.74
CA SER A 36 21.53 1.59 -6.15
C SER A 36 22.46 0.42 -5.77
N ALA A 37 23.75 0.69 -5.62
CA ALA A 37 24.71 -0.31 -5.16
C ALA A 37 24.30 -0.94 -3.82
N PHE A 38 23.63 -0.15 -2.95
CA PHE A 38 23.07 -0.63 -1.69
C PHE A 38 21.90 -1.59 -1.93
N GLU A 39 20.96 -1.26 -2.82
CA GLU A 39 19.82 -2.13 -3.16
C GLU A 39 20.27 -3.45 -3.80
N LYS A 40 21.31 -3.41 -4.65
CA LYS A 40 21.92 -4.62 -5.23
C LYS A 40 22.58 -5.50 -4.17
N ARG A 41 23.31 -4.89 -3.23
CA ARG A 41 23.95 -5.60 -2.11
C ARG A 41 22.91 -6.20 -1.17
N MET A 42 21.86 -5.46 -0.80
CA MET A 42 20.78 -5.96 0.03
C MET A 42 20.02 -7.09 -0.65
N ALA A 43 19.76 -7.01 -1.95
CA ALA A 43 19.15 -8.11 -2.69
C ALA A 43 20.00 -9.39 -2.64
N SER A 44 21.33 -9.28 -2.80
CA SER A 44 22.22 -10.43 -2.76
C SER A 44 22.38 -11.05 -1.36
N GLU A 45 22.27 -10.25 -0.29
CA GLU A 45 22.37 -10.73 1.09
C GLU A 45 21.08 -11.42 1.57
N TYR A 46 19.91 -11.11 0.97
CA TYR A 46 18.61 -11.64 1.38
C TYR A 46 18.02 -12.71 0.44
N GLU A 47 18.65 -13.00 -0.67
CA GLU A 47 18.22 -14.11 -1.57
C GLU A 47 18.24 -15.50 -0.90
N GLY A 48 18.86 -15.63 0.25
CA GLY A 48 19.04 -16.90 0.97
C GLY A 48 18.04 -17.22 2.08
N THR A 49 17.16 -16.28 2.48
CA THR A 49 16.23 -16.56 3.58
C THR A 49 14.93 -17.17 3.05
N VAL A 50 14.99 -18.42 2.67
CA VAL A 50 13.78 -19.23 2.45
C VAL A 50 13.09 -19.40 3.80
N VAL A 51 12.11 -18.54 4.11
CA VAL A 51 11.22 -18.79 5.24
C VAL A 51 10.45 -20.08 4.92
N PRO A 52 10.59 -21.14 5.72
CA PRO A 52 9.86 -22.39 5.47
C PRO A 52 8.36 -22.10 5.41
N ALA A 53 7.74 -22.23 4.24
CA ALA A 53 6.33 -21.94 4.00
C ALA A 53 5.40 -22.74 4.93
N ALA A 54 5.87 -23.85 5.48
CA ALA A 54 5.15 -24.70 6.43
C ALA A 54 4.83 -24.01 7.77
N ARG A 55 5.51 -22.92 8.13
CA ARG A 55 5.27 -22.18 9.38
C ARG A 55 4.32 -21.01 9.22
N LEU A 56 3.94 -20.67 8.00
CA LEU A 56 3.03 -19.56 7.74
C LEU A 56 1.57 -20.00 7.94
N ASN A 57 0.79 -19.20 8.66
CA ASN A 57 -0.66 -19.38 8.76
C ASN A 57 -1.36 -18.97 7.45
N ARG A 58 -2.70 -19.11 7.40
CA ARG A 58 -3.48 -18.82 6.19
C ARG A 58 -3.42 -17.34 5.79
N ALA A 59 -3.49 -16.42 6.78
CA ALA A 59 -3.41 -14.98 6.55
C ALA A 59 -2.05 -14.59 5.98
N GLU A 60 -0.97 -15.09 6.58
CA GLU A 60 0.40 -14.83 6.16
C GLU A 60 0.67 -15.33 4.75
N ARG A 61 0.28 -16.58 4.44
CA ARG A 61 0.41 -17.10 3.07
C ARG A 61 -0.34 -16.25 2.06
N ARG A 62 -1.57 -15.85 2.39
CA ARG A 62 -2.40 -15.05 1.47
C ARG A 62 -1.85 -13.64 1.29
N GLY A 63 -1.47 -12.98 2.37
CA GLY A 63 -0.85 -11.66 2.33
C GLY A 63 0.43 -11.66 1.49
N ARG A 64 1.34 -12.61 1.76
CA ARG A 64 2.60 -12.72 1.00
C ARG A 64 2.38 -13.03 -0.48
N ALA A 65 1.42 -13.90 -0.80
CA ALA A 65 1.17 -14.32 -2.18
C ALA A 65 0.71 -13.15 -3.08
N GLY A 66 -0.05 -12.21 -2.53
CA GLY A 66 -0.60 -11.07 -3.27
C GLY A 66 0.14 -9.73 -3.07
N ALA A 67 1.10 -9.64 -2.15
CA ALA A 67 1.77 -8.38 -1.85
C ALA A 67 2.64 -7.88 -3.01
N VAL A 68 2.55 -6.59 -3.31
CA VAL A 68 3.32 -5.90 -4.35
C VAL A 68 3.83 -4.55 -3.86
N LYS A 69 4.89 -4.04 -4.49
CA LYS A 69 5.32 -2.64 -4.36
C LYS A 69 4.53 -1.80 -5.37
N VAL A 70 4.14 -0.60 -4.97
CA VAL A 70 3.51 0.41 -5.84
C VAL A 70 4.45 1.60 -5.95
N PHE A 71 4.79 1.99 -7.17
CA PHE A 71 5.64 3.15 -7.45
C PHE A 71 4.95 4.10 -8.40
N THR A 72 4.91 5.37 -8.05
CA THR A 72 4.49 6.44 -8.96
C THR A 72 5.68 7.04 -9.69
N PRO A 73 5.51 7.51 -10.94
CA PRO A 73 6.49 8.37 -11.57
C PRO A 73 6.66 9.64 -10.73
N GLY A 74 7.81 9.86 -10.18
CA GLY A 74 8.05 10.96 -9.25
C GLY A 74 8.69 10.45 -7.96
N SER A 75 7.96 10.25 -6.91
CA SER A 75 8.54 9.84 -5.62
C SER A 75 7.64 8.96 -4.74
N GLY A 76 6.39 8.73 -5.16
CA GLY A 76 5.45 7.93 -4.37
C GLY A 76 5.87 6.46 -4.29
N ARG A 77 5.94 5.93 -3.08
CA ARG A 77 6.23 4.52 -2.81
C ARG A 77 5.27 3.99 -1.77
N GLY A 78 4.73 2.81 -2.05
CA GLY A 78 3.88 2.09 -1.12
C GLY A 78 3.84 0.61 -1.39
N SER A 79 2.95 -0.04 -0.71
CA SER A 79 2.60 -1.44 -0.87
C SER A 79 1.20 -1.56 -1.47
N GLY A 80 0.88 -2.75 -1.95
CA GLY A 80 -0.46 -3.06 -2.43
C GLY A 80 -0.72 -4.55 -2.37
N CYS A 81 -1.98 -4.92 -2.64
CA CYS A 81 -2.40 -6.31 -2.70
C CYS A 81 -3.05 -6.60 -4.04
N TYR A 82 -2.56 -7.61 -4.72
CA TYR A 82 -3.15 -8.10 -5.94
C TYR A 82 -4.44 -8.86 -5.65
N VAL A 83 -5.52 -8.44 -6.31
CA VAL A 83 -6.85 -9.01 -6.13
C VAL A 83 -7.53 -9.25 -7.48
N THR A 84 -8.57 -10.09 -7.47
CA THR A 84 -9.50 -10.22 -8.60
C THR A 84 -10.90 -9.81 -8.18
N TYR A 85 -11.60 -9.12 -9.08
CA TYR A 85 -12.99 -8.72 -8.91
C TYR A 85 -13.73 -8.80 -10.25
N LYS A 86 -14.78 -9.62 -10.34
CA LYS A 86 -15.59 -9.82 -11.56
C LYS A 86 -14.75 -10.08 -12.84
N GLY A 87 -13.65 -10.79 -12.71
CA GLY A 87 -12.72 -11.05 -13.80
C GLY A 87 -11.64 -9.98 -14.01
N ALA A 88 -11.80 -8.80 -13.46
CA ALA A 88 -10.77 -7.76 -13.49
C ALA A 88 -9.62 -8.09 -12.53
N HIS A 89 -8.40 -7.73 -12.95
CA HIS A 89 -7.17 -7.83 -12.16
C HIS A 89 -6.83 -6.46 -11.59
N LEU A 90 -6.81 -6.37 -10.26
CA LEU A 90 -6.69 -5.10 -9.56
C LEU A 90 -5.58 -5.18 -8.50
N VAL A 91 -5.05 -4.00 -8.14
CA VAL A 91 -4.21 -3.83 -6.93
C VAL A 91 -4.92 -2.86 -6.00
N VAL A 92 -5.24 -3.32 -4.80
CA VAL A 92 -5.72 -2.47 -3.69
C VAL A 92 -4.52 -1.82 -3.03
N THR A 93 -4.58 -0.51 -2.78
CA THR A 93 -3.54 0.27 -2.11
C THR A 93 -4.15 1.46 -1.38
N ALA A 94 -3.36 2.25 -0.64
CA ALA A 94 -3.80 3.52 -0.10
C ALA A 94 -3.85 4.59 -1.21
N ALA A 95 -4.86 5.48 -1.16
CA ALA A 95 -5.04 6.48 -2.20
C ALA A 95 -3.85 7.46 -2.28
N HIS A 96 -3.32 7.88 -1.12
CA HIS A 96 -2.18 8.80 -1.07
C HIS A 96 -0.89 8.25 -1.71
N VAL A 97 -0.78 6.93 -1.94
CA VAL A 97 0.38 6.34 -2.61
C VAL A 97 0.47 6.79 -4.07
N PHE A 98 -0.66 7.12 -4.69
CA PHE A 98 -0.74 7.57 -6.09
C PHE A 98 -1.60 8.84 -6.29
N ASP A 99 -1.83 9.61 -5.22
CA ASP A 99 -2.55 10.91 -5.23
C ASP A 99 -1.69 12.01 -5.89
N ASP A 100 -1.05 11.70 -6.98
CA ASP A 100 -0.47 12.72 -7.84
C ASP A 100 -1.39 12.90 -9.04
N SER A 101 -2.05 14.06 -9.11
CA SER A 101 -3.04 14.38 -10.14
C SER A 101 -2.48 14.33 -11.58
N SER A 102 -1.17 14.25 -11.72
CA SER A 102 -0.48 14.09 -13.00
C SER A 102 -0.28 12.62 -13.42
N THR A 103 -0.55 11.67 -12.52
CA THR A 103 -0.17 10.26 -12.73
C THR A 103 -1.35 9.45 -13.26
N ASN A 104 -1.35 9.18 -14.56
CA ASN A 104 -2.35 8.30 -15.21
C ASN A 104 -1.99 6.82 -15.09
N TRP A 105 -0.83 6.47 -14.54
CA TRP A 105 -0.36 5.10 -14.37
C TRP A 105 0.69 5.00 -13.26
N VAL A 106 0.85 3.80 -12.74
CA VAL A 106 1.86 3.46 -11.72
C VAL A 106 2.56 2.15 -12.09
N TRP A 107 3.73 1.92 -11.52
CA TRP A 107 4.39 0.61 -11.60
C TRP A 107 3.98 -0.27 -10.44
N ILE A 108 3.58 -1.49 -10.76
CA ILE A 108 3.44 -2.58 -9.80
C ILE A 108 4.66 -3.48 -9.93
N VAL A 109 5.36 -3.68 -8.82
CA VAL A 109 6.66 -4.39 -8.81
C VAL A 109 6.66 -5.53 -7.83
N ARG A 110 7.21 -6.67 -8.25
CA ARG A 110 7.48 -7.85 -7.42
C ARG A 110 8.78 -8.49 -7.85
N GLY A 111 9.78 -8.53 -6.95
CA GLY A 111 11.14 -8.94 -7.32
C GLY A 111 11.68 -8.06 -8.46
N ASN A 112 12.13 -8.69 -9.53
CA ASN A 112 12.64 -8.04 -10.75
C ASN A 112 11.59 -7.80 -11.83
N LYS A 113 10.33 -8.19 -11.61
CA LYS A 113 9.23 -8.00 -12.56
C LYS A 113 8.45 -6.75 -12.25
N LYS A 114 8.02 -6.04 -13.30
CA LYS A 114 7.19 -4.84 -13.22
C LYS A 114 6.09 -4.83 -14.27
N VAL A 115 4.93 -4.30 -13.93
CA VAL A 115 3.81 -4.07 -14.85
C VAL A 115 3.21 -2.69 -14.61
N LYS A 116 2.68 -2.05 -15.66
CA LYS A 116 1.89 -0.82 -15.53
C LYS A 116 0.50 -1.13 -15.00
N ALA A 117 -0.02 -0.25 -14.15
CA ALA A 117 -1.39 -0.29 -13.67
C ALA A 117 -2.00 1.12 -13.72
N HIS A 118 -3.31 1.21 -13.90
CA HIS A 118 -4.03 2.46 -14.08
C HIS A 118 -5.04 2.66 -12.94
N PRO A 119 -5.14 3.87 -12.35
CA PRO A 119 -6.14 4.18 -11.35
C PRO A 119 -7.56 3.95 -11.89
N VAL A 120 -8.37 3.15 -11.17
CA VAL A 120 -9.77 2.88 -11.51
C VAL A 120 -10.71 3.21 -10.36
N TYR A 121 -10.18 3.36 -9.17
CA TYR A 121 -10.93 3.79 -8.02
C TYR A 121 -10.03 4.64 -7.12
N PHE A 122 -10.57 5.75 -6.68
CA PHE A 122 -9.89 6.70 -5.80
C PHE A 122 -10.90 7.29 -4.82
N ASP A 123 -10.64 7.13 -3.52
CA ASP A 123 -11.36 7.75 -2.44
C ASP A 123 -10.38 8.39 -1.47
N LYS A 124 -10.24 9.72 -1.57
CA LYS A 124 -9.32 10.49 -0.74
C LYS A 124 -9.76 10.53 0.72
N GLY A 125 -11.07 10.56 0.97
CA GLY A 125 -11.62 10.62 2.32
C GLY A 125 -11.38 9.32 3.09
N GLU A 126 -11.57 8.19 2.44
CA GLU A 126 -11.26 6.89 3.01
C GLU A 126 -9.78 6.50 2.89
N ASP A 127 -9.02 7.21 2.06
CA ASP A 127 -7.64 6.90 1.72
C ASP A 127 -7.47 5.47 1.18
N ILE A 128 -8.36 5.08 0.26
CA ILE A 128 -8.31 3.78 -0.41
C ILE A 128 -8.37 3.96 -1.92
N GLY A 129 -7.59 3.17 -2.64
CA GLY A 129 -7.57 3.19 -4.09
C GLY A 129 -7.37 1.82 -4.72
N LEU A 130 -7.83 1.70 -5.97
CA LEU A 130 -7.62 0.51 -6.78
C LEU A 130 -7.02 0.88 -8.13
N LEU A 131 -6.11 0.03 -8.56
CA LEU A 131 -5.37 0.16 -9.81
C LEU A 131 -5.67 -1.07 -10.67
N ALA A 132 -6.14 -0.87 -11.90
CA ALA A 132 -6.33 -1.95 -12.87
C ALA A 132 -4.99 -2.34 -13.50
N THR A 133 -4.77 -3.62 -13.71
CA THR A 133 -3.54 -4.15 -14.30
C THR A 133 -3.85 -5.35 -15.21
N LYS A 134 -2.90 -5.69 -16.06
CA LYS A 134 -2.92 -6.99 -16.77
C LYS A 134 -2.70 -8.13 -15.76
N PRO A 135 -3.11 -9.37 -16.08
CA PRO A 135 -2.80 -10.53 -15.25
C PRO A 135 -1.31 -10.60 -14.92
N MET A 136 -0.99 -10.86 -13.65
CA MET A 136 0.39 -10.94 -13.16
C MET A 136 0.73 -12.39 -12.75
N ASP A 137 1.74 -12.96 -13.38
CA ASP A 137 2.24 -14.33 -13.10
C ASP A 137 3.11 -14.42 -11.84
N MET A 138 3.64 -13.28 -11.38
CA MET A 138 4.57 -13.18 -10.25
C MET A 138 3.90 -13.15 -8.88
N VAL A 139 2.57 -13.06 -8.82
CA VAL A 139 1.77 -12.98 -7.60
C VAL A 139 0.46 -13.73 -7.76
N THR A 140 -0.09 -14.20 -6.63
CA THR A 140 -1.38 -14.89 -6.61
C THR A 140 -2.46 -13.94 -6.10
N PRO A 141 -3.53 -13.71 -6.87
CA PRO A 141 -4.58 -12.80 -6.45
C PRO A 141 -5.44 -13.37 -5.33
N THR A 142 -5.92 -12.49 -4.49
CA THR A 142 -7.01 -12.77 -3.56
C THR A 142 -8.32 -12.26 -4.17
N LYS A 143 -9.42 -13.01 -4.07
CA LYS A 143 -10.73 -12.51 -4.48
C LYS A 143 -11.13 -11.33 -3.58
N LEU A 144 -11.38 -10.17 -4.18
CA LEU A 144 -11.88 -9.00 -3.45
C LEU A 144 -13.27 -9.30 -2.88
N ASN A 145 -13.42 -9.10 -1.57
CA ASN A 145 -14.69 -9.28 -0.87
C ASN A 145 -14.84 -8.18 0.19
N VAL A 146 -15.76 -7.26 -0.05
CA VAL A 146 -16.07 -6.16 0.87
C VAL A 146 -17.07 -6.55 1.96
N ARG A 147 -17.62 -7.76 1.93
CA ARG A 147 -18.55 -8.25 2.97
C ARG A 147 -17.85 -8.78 4.22
N THR A 148 -16.54 -8.62 4.31
CA THR A 148 -15.80 -8.96 5.53
C THR A 148 -16.31 -8.07 6.67
N PRO A 149 -16.78 -8.65 7.79
CA PRO A 149 -17.21 -7.86 8.94
C PRO A 149 -16.04 -7.08 9.54
N TYR A 150 -16.34 -6.04 10.31
CA TYR A 150 -15.33 -5.39 11.13
C TYR A 150 -14.68 -6.41 12.07
N PRO A 151 -13.34 -6.48 12.11
CA PRO A 151 -12.66 -7.36 13.03
C PRO A 151 -12.90 -6.89 14.48
N PRO A 152 -13.30 -7.77 15.43
CA PRO A 152 -13.47 -7.36 16.82
C PRO A 152 -12.15 -6.92 17.45
N VAL A 153 -12.23 -6.11 18.51
CA VAL A 153 -11.07 -5.78 19.36
C VAL A 153 -10.50 -7.08 19.93
N GLY A 154 -9.18 -7.23 19.92
CA GLY A 154 -8.46 -8.44 20.29
C GLY A 154 -8.26 -9.42 19.13
N GLU A 155 -8.81 -9.18 17.94
CA GLU A 155 -8.54 -10.05 16.79
C GLU A 155 -7.14 -9.80 16.20
N GLU A 156 -6.41 -10.89 15.98
CA GLU A 156 -5.13 -10.84 15.28
C GLU A 156 -5.36 -10.61 13.77
N LEU A 157 -4.70 -9.61 13.24
CA LEU A 157 -4.60 -9.32 11.82
C LEU A 157 -3.16 -9.45 11.36
N THR A 158 -2.98 -9.81 10.09
CA THR A 158 -1.66 -9.92 9.48
C THR A 158 -1.61 -9.11 8.19
N TYR A 159 -0.56 -8.33 8.00
CA TYR A 159 -0.28 -7.73 6.70
C TYR A 159 1.07 -8.21 6.14
N SER A 160 1.20 -8.14 4.82
CA SER A 160 2.47 -8.31 4.13
C SER A 160 2.69 -7.12 3.21
N GLY A 161 3.89 -6.56 3.27
CA GLY A 161 4.22 -5.34 2.53
C GLY A 161 5.71 -5.02 2.59
N TYR A 162 6.05 -3.81 2.20
CA TYR A 162 7.42 -3.35 1.98
C TYR A 162 7.73 -2.08 2.80
N PRO A 163 7.68 -2.14 4.14
CA PRO A 163 7.99 -0.99 4.99
C PRO A 163 9.44 -0.57 4.82
N GLY A 164 9.69 0.73 4.80
CA GLY A 164 11.02 1.28 4.63
C GLY A 164 11.62 0.92 3.27
N ARG A 165 12.83 0.42 3.30
CA ARG A 165 13.54 -0.13 2.14
C ARG A 165 13.69 -1.65 2.23
N HIS A 166 12.96 -2.28 3.15
CA HIS A 166 13.00 -3.72 3.34
C HIS A 166 12.36 -4.47 2.18
N ASP A 167 12.76 -5.71 2.03
CA ASP A 167 12.03 -6.67 1.22
C ASP A 167 10.70 -7.04 1.87
N LEU A 168 9.98 -7.99 1.27
CA LEU A 168 8.67 -8.38 1.74
C LEU A 168 8.70 -8.86 3.20
N LEU A 169 8.15 -8.06 4.08
CA LEU A 169 7.91 -8.42 5.47
C LEU A 169 6.46 -8.89 5.66
N THR A 170 6.27 -9.78 6.62
CA THR A 170 4.96 -10.25 7.08
C THR A 170 4.88 -10.00 8.57
N ILE A 171 3.90 -9.20 8.98
CA ILE A 171 3.83 -8.63 10.32
C ILE A 171 2.43 -8.88 10.87
N ARG A 172 2.35 -9.34 12.12
CA ARG A 172 1.11 -9.53 12.85
C ARG A 172 0.84 -8.35 13.75
N GLY A 173 -0.43 -8.11 14.02
CA GLY A 173 -0.87 -7.11 14.97
C GLY A 173 -2.24 -7.46 15.53
N GLU A 174 -2.66 -6.72 16.52
CA GLU A 174 -3.92 -6.90 17.21
C GLU A 174 -4.79 -5.66 17.07
N VAL A 175 -6.06 -5.85 16.78
CA VAL A 175 -7.05 -4.76 16.78
C VAL A 175 -7.23 -4.27 18.21
N VAL A 176 -6.88 -3.00 18.47
CA VAL A 176 -7.00 -2.39 19.80
C VAL A 176 -8.16 -1.42 19.90
N GLY A 177 -8.82 -1.11 18.79
CA GLY A 177 -9.99 -0.24 18.80
C GLY A 177 -10.33 0.31 17.41
N TYR A 178 -11.22 1.30 17.44
CA TYR A 178 -11.66 2.06 16.27
C TYR A 178 -11.59 3.54 16.61
N GLN A 179 -11.15 4.33 15.67
CA GLN A 179 -11.04 5.78 15.86
C GLN A 179 -11.48 6.51 14.60
N LYS A 180 -12.25 7.57 14.80
CA LYS A 180 -12.55 8.52 13.73
C LYS A 180 -11.37 9.47 13.54
N ILE A 181 -10.88 9.50 12.33
CA ILE A 181 -9.81 10.41 11.89
C ILE A 181 -10.22 10.96 10.52
N TRP A 182 -9.66 12.11 10.10
CA TRP A 182 -9.91 12.71 8.80
C TRP A 182 -11.41 12.79 8.44
N ASP A 183 -12.06 13.86 8.78
CA ASP A 183 -13.48 14.11 8.50
C ASP A 183 -14.42 13.04 9.06
N GLU A 184 -14.15 12.60 10.30
CA GLU A 184 -14.99 11.64 11.03
C GLU A 184 -15.03 10.22 10.43
N ARG A 185 -14.06 9.86 9.59
CA ARG A 185 -13.94 8.54 8.99
C ARG A 185 -13.41 7.51 9.99
N GLU A 186 -14.14 6.42 10.18
CA GLU A 186 -13.77 5.36 11.12
C GLU A 186 -12.65 4.50 10.57
N LYS A 187 -11.56 4.37 11.32
CA LYS A 187 -10.40 3.53 10.99
C LYS A 187 -10.21 2.46 12.06
N ILE A 188 -9.72 1.31 11.65
CA ILE A 188 -9.28 0.26 12.56
C ILE A 188 -7.95 0.71 13.16
N VAL A 189 -7.84 0.70 14.48
CA VAL A 189 -6.59 0.93 15.21
C VAL A 189 -5.96 -0.41 15.50
N ILE A 190 -4.73 -0.61 15.04
CA ILE A 190 -4.02 -1.89 15.15
C ILE A 190 -2.70 -1.64 15.88
N HIS A 191 -2.48 -2.38 16.97
CA HIS A 191 -1.19 -2.44 17.64
C HIS A 191 -0.26 -3.36 16.85
N THR A 192 0.63 -2.77 16.10
CA THR A 192 1.58 -3.47 15.23
C THR A 192 2.65 -2.50 14.75
N TYR A 193 3.73 -3.04 14.21
CA TYR A 193 4.76 -2.23 13.58
C TYR A 193 4.27 -1.62 12.27
N GLY A 194 4.55 -0.35 12.07
CA GLY A 194 4.31 0.37 10.82
C GLY A 194 5.47 1.30 10.48
N TRP A 195 5.76 1.43 9.19
CA TRP A 195 6.83 2.31 8.68
C TRP A 195 6.46 2.85 7.30
N PRO A 196 6.98 4.03 6.89
CA PRO A 196 6.82 4.54 5.53
C PRO A 196 7.12 3.47 4.48
N GLY A 197 6.26 3.33 3.48
CA GLY A 197 6.30 2.25 2.48
C GLY A 197 5.38 1.07 2.77
N ALA A 198 4.91 0.90 4.02
CA ALA A 198 3.87 -0.07 4.33
C ALA A 198 2.47 0.37 3.88
N SER A 199 2.25 1.67 3.65
CA SER A 199 0.98 2.23 3.15
C SER A 199 0.46 1.44 1.96
N GLY A 200 -0.83 1.07 1.98
CA GLY A 200 -1.46 0.23 0.97
C GLY A 200 -1.36 -1.27 1.23
N SER A 201 -0.58 -1.73 2.21
CA SER A 201 -0.59 -3.15 2.61
C SER A 201 -1.96 -3.56 3.11
N CYS A 202 -2.45 -4.73 2.66
CA CYS A 202 -3.73 -5.22 3.14
C CYS A 202 -3.58 -6.10 4.37
N PHE A 203 -4.50 -5.91 5.31
CA PHE A 203 -4.68 -6.77 6.47
C PHE A 203 -5.59 -7.93 6.16
N PHE A 204 -5.19 -9.10 6.66
CA PHE A 204 -5.98 -10.32 6.58
C PHE A 204 -6.26 -10.86 7.98
N ASP A 205 -7.49 -11.31 8.20
CA ASP A 205 -7.85 -12.05 9.40
C ASP A 205 -7.32 -13.49 9.36
N LYS A 206 -7.38 -14.21 10.48
CA LYS A 206 -6.91 -15.61 10.59
C LYS A 206 -7.57 -16.58 9.58
N ARG A 207 -8.74 -16.22 9.02
CA ARG A 207 -9.41 -16.97 7.95
C ARG A 207 -8.88 -16.60 6.57
N GLY A 208 -7.97 -15.63 6.49
CA GLY A 208 -7.42 -15.09 5.26
C GLY A 208 -8.41 -14.21 4.49
N ARG A 209 -9.39 -13.59 5.15
CA ARG A 209 -10.26 -12.58 4.55
C ARG A 209 -9.60 -11.22 4.70
N MET A 210 -9.68 -10.40 3.66
CA MET A 210 -9.16 -9.03 3.72
C MET A 210 -10.05 -8.20 4.66
N ALA A 211 -9.44 -7.60 5.68
CA ALA A 211 -10.11 -6.80 6.69
C ALA A 211 -9.98 -5.30 6.42
N GLY A 212 -8.84 -4.86 5.92
CA GLY A 212 -8.58 -3.44 5.67
C GLY A 212 -7.27 -3.18 4.96
N VAL A 213 -6.97 -1.90 4.76
CA VAL A 213 -5.78 -1.39 4.06
C VAL A 213 -5.05 -0.42 4.99
N LEU A 214 -3.75 -0.61 5.18
CA LEU A 214 -2.90 0.27 5.97
C LEU A 214 -2.81 1.65 5.30
N VAL A 215 -3.18 2.70 6.03
CA VAL A 215 -3.23 4.06 5.48
C VAL A 215 -2.39 5.07 6.26
N ALA A 216 -2.17 4.88 7.56
CA ALA A 216 -1.43 5.86 8.34
C ALA A 216 -0.74 5.27 9.57
N ILE A 217 0.26 6.03 10.01
CA ILE A 217 0.97 5.84 11.27
C ILE A 217 0.75 7.12 12.08
N PRO A 218 0.29 7.05 13.35
CA PRO A 218 0.14 8.23 14.18
C PRO A 218 1.49 8.92 14.42
N ILE A 219 1.46 10.25 14.47
CA ILE A 219 2.62 11.05 14.89
C ILE A 219 2.30 11.64 16.27
N GLY A 220 3.10 11.29 17.25
CA GLY A 220 3.02 11.87 18.58
C GLY A 220 3.42 13.36 18.56
N LYS A 221 2.63 14.21 19.22
CA LYS A 221 2.96 15.61 19.43
C LYS A 221 3.88 15.71 20.66
N GLY A 222 5.16 15.95 20.43
CA GLY A 222 6.15 16.29 21.44
C GLY A 222 6.96 17.50 20.98
N TYR A 223 8.01 17.86 21.70
CA TYR A 223 8.98 18.87 21.23
C TYR A 223 9.61 18.49 19.89
N VAL A 224 9.69 17.19 19.60
CA VAL A 224 10.04 16.63 18.29
C VAL A 224 8.94 15.66 17.90
N PRO A 225 8.34 15.78 16.71
CA PRO A 225 7.37 14.81 16.22
C PRO A 225 8.00 13.41 16.17
N GLN A 226 7.36 12.44 16.80
CA GLN A 226 7.82 11.05 16.81
C GLN A 226 6.76 10.16 16.18
N LEU A 227 7.19 9.29 15.27
CA LEU A 227 6.33 8.24 14.74
C LEU A 227 6.00 7.24 15.86
N LEU A 228 4.72 6.99 16.07
CA LEU A 228 4.25 5.94 16.97
C LEU A 228 4.21 4.62 16.19
N GLU A 229 5.37 4.04 15.95
CA GLU A 229 5.56 2.87 15.08
C GLU A 229 4.81 1.62 15.53
N SER A 230 4.39 1.58 16.80
CA SER A 230 3.64 0.47 17.39
C SER A 230 2.12 0.57 17.20
N MET A 231 1.62 1.65 16.63
CA MET A 231 0.20 1.83 16.33
C MET A 231 0.02 2.33 14.92
N ILE A 232 -0.94 1.76 14.21
CA ILE A 232 -1.28 2.15 12.85
C ILE A 232 -2.78 2.24 12.65
N PHE A 233 -3.18 2.96 11.59
CA PHE A 233 -4.56 3.05 11.13
C PHE A 233 -4.75 2.27 9.83
N ALA A 234 -5.83 1.51 9.77
CA ALA A 234 -6.25 0.83 8.55
C ALA A 234 -7.68 1.24 8.17
N THR A 235 -7.90 1.51 6.89
CA THR A 235 -9.24 1.69 6.33
C THR A 235 -9.90 0.33 6.19
N PRO A 236 -11.10 0.12 6.77
CA PRO A 236 -11.83 -1.13 6.60
C PRO A 236 -12.16 -1.38 5.13
N ILE A 237 -11.96 -2.60 4.63
CA ILE A 237 -12.25 -2.90 3.21
C ILE A 237 -13.73 -2.74 2.84
N LYS A 238 -14.62 -2.86 3.80
CA LYS A 238 -16.07 -2.77 3.56
C LYS A 238 -16.55 -1.35 3.18
N VAL A 239 -15.73 -0.31 3.38
CA VAL A 239 -16.08 1.06 2.95
C VAL A 239 -15.93 1.27 1.43
N LEU A 240 -15.35 0.31 0.73
CA LEU A 240 -15.18 0.37 -0.71
C LEU A 240 -16.54 0.37 -1.41
N ASP A 241 -16.81 1.42 -2.18
CA ASP A 241 -18.02 1.55 -3.00
C ASP A 241 -17.88 0.72 -4.28
N LEU A 242 -18.53 -0.46 -4.29
CA LEU A 242 -18.50 -1.37 -5.43
C LEU A 242 -19.29 -0.84 -6.64
N ASP A 243 -20.32 -0.03 -6.44
CA ASP A 243 -21.10 0.53 -7.55
C ASP A 243 -20.26 1.57 -8.31
N LYS A 244 -19.50 2.38 -7.58
CA LYS A 244 -18.53 3.31 -8.17
C LYS A 244 -17.41 2.54 -8.89
N LEU A 245 -16.89 1.47 -8.30
CA LEU A 245 -15.89 0.62 -8.94
C LEU A 245 -16.40 -0.01 -10.22
N ASP A 246 -17.61 -0.59 -10.21
CA ASP A 246 -18.22 -1.21 -11.38
C ASP A 246 -18.39 -0.22 -12.54
N LYS A 247 -18.88 1.00 -12.26
CA LYS A 247 -19.00 2.05 -13.27
C LYS A 247 -17.66 2.37 -13.91
N ASN A 248 -16.61 2.51 -13.10
CA ASN A 248 -15.29 2.87 -13.59
C ASN A 248 -14.65 1.72 -14.40
N LEU A 249 -14.85 0.46 -14.00
CA LEU A 249 -14.37 -0.69 -14.76
C LEU A 249 -15.05 -0.84 -16.13
N CYS A 250 -16.34 -0.49 -16.24
CA CYS A 250 -17.05 -0.49 -17.52
C CYS A 250 -16.51 0.57 -18.51
N THR A 251 -15.85 1.63 -18.03
CA THR A 251 -15.28 2.68 -18.89
C THR A 251 -13.87 2.36 -19.38
N LEU A 252 -13.21 1.38 -18.77
CA LEU A 252 -11.94 0.88 -19.26
C LEU A 252 -12.21 -0.03 -20.48
N GLN A 253 -12.19 0.55 -21.68
CA GLN A 253 -12.15 -0.27 -22.88
C GLN A 253 -10.81 -1.03 -22.92
N PRO A 254 -10.82 -2.33 -23.25
CA PRO A 254 -9.58 -3.05 -23.49
C PRO A 254 -8.94 -2.48 -24.77
N ASP A 255 -7.72 -1.95 -24.65
CA ASP A 255 -6.80 -1.77 -25.76
C ASP A 255 -6.27 -3.13 -26.25
#